data_a023940220dafce71bd613d645cab71e
#
_entry.id   a023940220dafce71bd613d645cab71e
#
_cell.length_a   1.000
_cell.length_b   1.000
_cell.length_c   1.000
_cell.angle_alpha   90.00
_cell.angle_beta   90.00
_cell.angle_gamma   90.00
#
_symmetry.space_group_name_H-M   'P 1'
#
loop_
_entity.id
_entity.type
_entity.pdbx_description
1 polymer ?
#
loop_
_entity_poly.entity_id
_entity_poly.type
_entity_poly.pdbx_seq_one_letter_code
_entity_poly.pdbx_strand_id
1 'polypeptide(L)'
;MTNGPVGGARSLFEALHEDENAVVRALRAGASAESADEDGTTALYLASVQDLPGAVRLLLASGADPDRASGPEAGDLPLCGAACGGHAEVAEALLSAGANPDLGEEFGFTALRWAAGLGHARVAEVLLAHGADPDLPGPRGETPLVVAARRGSAHTVRALLRYGARSLSPALAEAVRMLSVDVEQELRDALREMYGAKAQESAVYRETVDGGVTVTVELLRDGEPFASQDLQTGHGAIATLLEGELGVRASFEELAHRAVRGGGPGVDNWLVAVGALWLRGDEETFQAASAWTASEDPLRQAFGADVLGRLGFHDGEKPFAVRAVPVLRELARSGYPVPAEAAVRALGRYDDAPVDARRD
;
A
#
# COMPACT_ATOMS: atom_id res chain seq x y z
N MET A 1 1.38 -35.52 43.64
CA MET A 1 2.05 -35.66 42.34
C MET A 1 1.00 -35.32 41.27
N THR A 2 0.90 -34.10 40.95
CA THR A 2 -0.07 -33.59 39.92
C THR A 2 0.78 -33.22 38.71
N ASN A 3 0.87 -34.17 37.75
CA ASN A 3 1.32 -33.88 36.44
C ASN A 3 0.19 -33.06 35.73
N GLY A 4 0.28 -31.76 35.84
CA GLY A 4 -0.62 -30.82 35.18
C GLY A 4 -0.13 -30.48 33.76
N PRO A 5 -0.75 -29.54 33.09
CA PRO A 5 -0.95 -29.40 31.65
C PRO A 5 0.29 -29.07 30.78
N VAL A 6 1.49 -29.19 31.30
CA VAL A 6 2.75 -28.84 30.60
C VAL A 6 2.98 -29.66 29.32
N GLY A 7 2.51 -30.91 29.28
CA GLY A 7 2.69 -31.77 28.10
C GLY A 7 1.83 -31.40 26.90
N GLY A 8 0.63 -30.85 27.13
CA GLY A 8 -0.28 -30.46 26.04
C GLY A 8 0.12 -29.14 25.36
N ALA A 9 0.60 -28.15 26.13
CA ALA A 9 1.04 -26.87 25.60
C ALA A 9 2.27 -27.04 24.69
N ARG A 10 3.28 -27.81 25.13
CA ARG A 10 4.48 -28.10 24.34
C ARG A 10 4.16 -28.79 23.03
N SER A 11 3.22 -29.74 23.04
CA SER A 11 2.73 -30.43 21.85
C SER A 11 2.01 -29.49 20.86
N LEU A 12 1.31 -28.44 21.32
CA LEU A 12 0.62 -27.50 20.44
C LEU A 12 1.60 -26.57 19.73
N PHE A 13 2.61 -26.04 20.42
CA PHE A 13 3.65 -25.21 19.82
C PHE A 13 4.52 -25.97 18.81
N GLU A 14 4.86 -27.24 19.12
CA GLU A 14 5.53 -28.11 18.17
C GLU A 14 4.65 -28.36 16.92
N ALA A 15 3.36 -28.56 17.11
CA ALA A 15 2.40 -28.78 16.02
C ALA A 15 2.25 -27.57 15.09
N LEU A 16 2.39 -26.32 15.59
CA LEU A 16 2.35 -25.12 14.76
C LEU A 16 3.53 -25.05 13.77
N HIS A 17 4.66 -25.66 14.12
CA HIS A 17 5.84 -25.76 13.23
C HIS A 17 5.77 -26.93 12.23
N GLU A 18 4.81 -27.85 12.38
CA GLU A 18 4.64 -28.98 11.47
C GLU A 18 3.62 -28.67 10.37
N ASP A 19 2.33 -28.85 10.69
CA ASP A 19 1.21 -28.61 9.77
C ASP A 19 -0.14 -28.47 10.50
N GLU A 20 -1.18 -28.05 9.78
CA GLU A 20 -2.54 -27.92 10.32
C GLU A 20 -3.09 -29.23 10.90
N ASN A 21 -2.74 -30.39 10.33
CA ASN A 21 -3.18 -31.67 10.84
C ASN A 21 -2.53 -31.99 12.21
N ALA A 22 -1.29 -31.55 12.43
CA ALA A 22 -0.64 -31.66 13.73
C ALA A 22 -1.37 -30.81 14.78
N VAL A 23 -1.76 -29.59 14.43
CA VAL A 23 -2.57 -28.71 15.29
C VAL A 23 -3.91 -29.39 15.64
N VAL A 24 -4.60 -29.95 14.64
CA VAL A 24 -5.86 -30.69 14.88
C VAL A 24 -5.64 -31.89 15.83
N ARG A 25 -4.55 -32.65 15.64
CA ARG A 25 -4.22 -33.79 16.55
C ARG A 25 -3.95 -33.31 17.98
N ALA A 26 -3.19 -32.24 18.14
CA ALA A 26 -2.87 -31.67 19.46
C ALA A 26 -4.13 -31.19 20.19
N LEU A 27 -5.00 -30.43 19.52
CA LEU A 27 -6.26 -29.97 20.09
C LEU A 27 -7.20 -31.14 20.45
N ARG A 28 -7.31 -32.15 19.59
CA ARG A 28 -8.10 -33.39 19.90
C ARG A 28 -7.50 -34.19 21.04
N ALA A 29 -6.20 -34.14 21.24
CA ALA A 29 -5.54 -34.77 22.38
C ALA A 29 -5.71 -34.00 23.70
N GLY A 30 -6.40 -32.86 23.67
CA GLY A 30 -6.72 -32.05 24.86
C GLY A 30 -5.77 -30.90 25.11
N ALA A 31 -4.93 -30.49 24.13
CA ALA A 31 -4.20 -29.25 24.22
C ALA A 31 -5.18 -28.08 24.28
N SER A 32 -4.94 -27.11 25.16
CA SER A 32 -5.77 -25.92 25.24
C SER A 32 -5.45 -24.96 24.11
N ALA A 33 -6.46 -24.45 23.41
CA ALA A 33 -6.29 -23.39 22.42
C ALA A 33 -5.74 -22.08 23.03
N GLU A 34 -5.93 -21.93 24.34
CA GLU A 34 -5.40 -20.84 25.17
C GLU A 34 -3.98 -21.12 25.72
N SER A 35 -3.24 -22.10 25.15
CA SER A 35 -1.89 -22.38 25.61
C SER A 35 -0.96 -21.19 25.36
N ALA A 36 -0.07 -20.94 26.32
CA ALA A 36 1.06 -20.03 26.20
C ALA A 36 2.35 -20.79 26.56
N ASP A 37 3.47 -20.35 25.99
CA ASP A 37 4.79 -20.87 26.31
C ASP A 37 5.34 -20.30 27.62
N GLU A 38 6.64 -20.55 27.90
CA GLU A 38 7.30 -20.12 29.13
C GLU A 38 7.46 -18.58 29.20
N ASP A 39 7.48 -17.90 28.04
CA ASP A 39 7.58 -16.45 27.90
C ASP A 39 6.20 -15.78 27.83
N GLY A 40 5.11 -16.53 27.98
CA GLY A 40 3.74 -16.03 27.89
C GLY A 40 3.23 -15.82 26.45
N THR A 41 4.00 -16.25 25.44
CA THR A 41 3.56 -16.16 24.03
C THR A 41 2.42 -17.15 23.78
N THR A 42 1.27 -16.63 23.36
CA THR A 42 0.11 -17.48 23.08
C THR A 42 0.23 -18.21 21.74
N ALA A 43 -0.34 -19.43 21.64
CA ALA A 43 -0.34 -20.17 20.39
C ALA A 43 -1.05 -19.39 19.25
N LEU A 44 -2.10 -18.63 19.57
CA LEU A 44 -2.81 -17.79 18.61
C LEU A 44 -1.94 -16.64 18.08
N TYR A 45 -1.20 -15.95 18.98
CA TYR A 45 -0.26 -14.90 18.56
C TYR A 45 0.84 -15.46 17.66
N LEU A 46 1.47 -16.57 18.07
CA LEU A 46 2.52 -17.22 17.28
C LEU A 46 2.01 -17.61 15.89
N ALA A 47 0.84 -18.22 15.80
CA ALA A 47 0.20 -18.57 14.52
C ALA A 47 -0.11 -17.32 13.66
N SER A 48 -0.44 -16.20 14.33
CA SER A 48 -0.77 -14.93 13.64
C SER A 48 0.46 -14.26 13.04
N VAL A 49 1.59 -14.25 13.73
CA VAL A 49 2.84 -13.65 13.22
C VAL A 49 3.56 -14.54 12.21
N GLN A 50 3.28 -15.85 12.20
CA GLN A 50 3.85 -16.81 11.25
C GLN A 50 3.03 -17.01 9.99
N ASP A 51 1.95 -16.23 9.79
CA ASP A 51 1.03 -16.34 8.65
C ASP A 51 0.45 -17.75 8.48
N LEU A 52 -0.13 -18.30 9.57
CA LEU A 52 -0.75 -19.61 9.59
C LEU A 52 -2.29 -19.52 9.69
N PRO A 53 -3.00 -19.06 8.63
CA PRO A 53 -4.44 -18.77 8.72
C PRO A 53 -5.29 -20.00 9.04
N GLY A 54 -4.87 -21.19 8.62
CA GLY A 54 -5.54 -22.44 8.97
C GLY A 54 -5.43 -22.78 10.46
N ALA A 55 -4.22 -22.65 11.05
CA ALA A 55 -4.01 -22.84 12.48
C ALA A 55 -4.77 -21.79 13.30
N VAL A 56 -4.77 -20.50 12.86
CA VAL A 56 -5.55 -19.44 13.49
C VAL A 56 -7.03 -19.80 13.56
N ARG A 57 -7.63 -20.21 12.44
CA ARG A 57 -9.04 -20.64 12.39
C ARG A 57 -9.34 -21.83 13.32
N LEU A 58 -8.43 -22.79 13.39
CA LEU A 58 -8.57 -23.97 14.28
C LEU A 58 -8.51 -23.57 15.77
N LEU A 59 -7.57 -22.70 16.14
CA LEU A 59 -7.44 -22.19 17.52
C LEU A 59 -8.68 -21.41 17.93
N LEU A 60 -9.15 -20.49 17.09
CA LEU A 60 -10.35 -19.68 17.33
C LEU A 60 -11.61 -20.58 17.45
N ALA A 61 -11.77 -21.56 16.54
CA ALA A 61 -12.87 -22.54 16.61
C ALA A 61 -12.80 -23.44 17.86
N SER A 62 -11.62 -23.55 18.46
CA SER A 62 -11.41 -24.32 19.72
C SER A 62 -11.49 -23.43 20.98
N GLY A 63 -11.92 -22.16 20.83
CA GLY A 63 -12.21 -21.26 21.92
C GLY A 63 -11.05 -20.37 22.36
N ALA A 64 -10.03 -20.18 21.52
CA ALA A 64 -9.03 -19.13 21.78
C ALA A 64 -9.67 -17.75 21.70
N ASP A 65 -9.35 -16.89 22.64
CA ASP A 65 -9.76 -15.48 22.66
C ASP A 65 -8.94 -14.68 21.64
N PRO A 66 -9.57 -14.09 20.59
CA PRO A 66 -8.87 -13.34 19.56
C PRO A 66 -8.16 -12.08 20.08
N ASP A 67 -8.58 -11.55 21.22
CA ASP A 67 -8.04 -10.33 21.84
C ASP A 67 -7.11 -10.63 23.01
N ARG A 68 -6.83 -11.89 23.29
CA ARG A 68 -5.93 -12.24 24.39
C ARG A 68 -4.53 -11.74 24.11
N ALA A 69 -4.05 -10.88 25.01
CA ALA A 69 -2.69 -10.36 24.98
C ALA A 69 -1.65 -11.47 25.21
N SER A 70 -0.50 -11.34 24.57
CA SER A 70 0.58 -12.31 24.45
C SER A 70 1.92 -11.69 24.85
N GLY A 71 2.91 -12.55 25.13
CA GLY A 71 4.27 -12.15 25.50
C GLY A 71 4.46 -11.89 26.99
N PRO A 72 5.72 -11.63 27.41
CA PRO A 72 6.10 -11.58 28.82
C PRO A 72 5.43 -10.45 29.60
N GLU A 73 5.10 -9.34 28.91
CA GLU A 73 4.39 -8.19 29.49
C GLU A 73 2.91 -8.16 29.11
N ALA A 74 2.41 -9.22 28.43
CA ALA A 74 1.05 -9.34 27.92
C ALA A 74 0.62 -8.11 27.11
N GLY A 75 1.54 -7.59 26.30
CA GLY A 75 1.35 -6.37 25.49
C GLY A 75 1.02 -6.60 24.01
N ASP A 76 1.37 -7.77 23.49
CA ASP A 76 1.25 -8.09 22.06
C ASP A 76 -0.14 -8.65 21.73
N LEU A 77 -0.75 -8.19 20.64
CA LEU A 77 -2.06 -8.65 20.19
C LEU A 77 -1.96 -9.46 18.91
N PRO A 78 -2.71 -10.59 18.77
CA PRO A 78 -2.72 -11.40 17.54
C PRO A 78 -3.03 -10.58 16.29
N LEU A 79 -4.01 -9.65 16.36
CA LEU A 79 -4.39 -8.80 15.24
C LEU A 79 -3.31 -7.78 14.86
N CYS A 80 -2.61 -7.24 15.85
CA CYS A 80 -1.47 -6.35 15.61
C CYS A 80 -0.27 -7.10 14.99
N GLY A 81 0.03 -8.31 15.49
CA GLY A 81 1.05 -9.19 14.92
C GLY A 81 0.75 -9.53 13.44
N ALA A 82 -0.49 -9.90 13.13
CA ALA A 82 -0.93 -10.12 11.75
C ALA A 82 -0.81 -8.86 10.88
N ALA A 83 -1.15 -7.69 11.43
CA ALA A 83 -1.05 -6.42 10.71
C ALA A 83 0.40 -6.00 10.47
N CYS A 84 1.29 -6.25 11.41
CA CYS A 84 2.73 -6.01 11.28
C CYS A 84 3.36 -6.88 10.18
N GLY A 85 2.95 -8.16 10.09
CA GLY A 85 3.41 -9.09 9.06
C GLY A 85 2.76 -8.92 7.69
N GLY A 86 1.68 -8.12 7.57
CA GLY A 86 0.94 -7.99 6.31
C GLY A 86 -0.02 -9.17 6.01
N HIS A 87 -0.35 -9.98 7.01
CA HIS A 87 -1.09 -11.26 6.92
C HIS A 87 -2.60 -11.04 6.84
N ALA A 88 -3.09 -10.68 5.66
CA ALA A 88 -4.49 -10.27 5.47
C ALA A 88 -5.51 -11.41 5.77
N GLU A 89 -5.19 -12.66 5.42
CA GLU A 89 -6.08 -13.80 5.71
C GLU A 89 -6.16 -14.11 7.21
N VAL A 90 -5.07 -13.92 7.93
CA VAL A 90 -5.03 -14.05 9.39
C VAL A 90 -5.86 -12.95 10.04
N ALA A 91 -5.68 -11.69 9.61
CA ALA A 91 -6.46 -10.56 10.10
C ALA A 91 -7.97 -10.77 9.86
N GLU A 92 -8.36 -11.25 8.68
CA GLU A 92 -9.75 -11.60 8.35
C GLU A 92 -10.31 -12.68 9.28
N ALA A 93 -9.51 -13.73 9.58
CA ALA A 93 -9.93 -14.81 10.47
C ALA A 93 -10.13 -14.32 11.92
N LEU A 94 -9.23 -13.48 12.42
CA LEU A 94 -9.33 -12.90 13.77
C LEU A 94 -10.54 -11.98 13.90
N LEU A 95 -10.74 -11.07 12.94
CA LEU A 95 -11.87 -10.13 12.92
C LEU A 95 -13.21 -10.84 12.76
N SER A 96 -13.27 -11.89 11.92
CA SER A 96 -14.46 -12.73 11.77
C SER A 96 -14.82 -13.51 13.06
N ALA A 97 -13.82 -13.77 13.91
CA ALA A 97 -14.01 -14.38 15.22
C ALA A 97 -14.34 -13.37 16.33
N GLY A 98 -14.43 -12.09 16.00
CA GLY A 98 -14.85 -11.01 16.91
C GLY A 98 -13.69 -10.24 17.56
N ALA A 99 -12.45 -10.32 17.01
CA ALA A 99 -11.38 -9.44 17.44
C ALA A 99 -11.79 -7.96 17.36
N ASN A 100 -11.42 -7.18 18.37
CA ASN A 100 -11.68 -5.74 18.38
C ASN A 100 -10.66 -5.04 17.46
N PRO A 101 -11.07 -4.44 16.32
CA PRO A 101 -10.16 -3.83 15.35
C PRO A 101 -9.40 -2.62 15.90
N ASP A 102 -9.92 -1.97 16.95
CA ASP A 102 -9.34 -0.75 17.54
C ASP A 102 -8.59 -1.01 18.85
N LEU A 103 -8.47 -2.28 19.26
CA LEU A 103 -7.67 -2.61 20.44
C LEU A 103 -6.18 -2.31 20.18
N GLY A 104 -5.59 -1.50 21.06
CA GLY A 104 -4.18 -1.14 20.98
C GLY A 104 -3.31 -2.00 21.88
N GLU A 105 -2.09 -2.27 21.42
CA GLU A 105 -1.01 -2.86 22.22
C GLU A 105 -0.58 -1.93 23.37
N GLU A 106 0.32 -2.39 24.21
CA GLU A 106 0.80 -1.67 25.40
C GLU A 106 1.15 -0.19 25.14
N PHE A 107 1.77 0.11 24.00
CA PHE A 107 2.13 1.47 23.61
C PHE A 107 1.04 2.21 22.81
N GLY A 108 -0.18 1.65 22.73
CA GLY A 108 -1.32 2.24 22.03
C GLY A 108 -1.25 2.16 20.48
N PHE A 109 -0.42 1.26 19.93
CA PHE A 109 -0.44 0.98 18.50
C PHE A 109 -1.55 0.00 18.17
N THR A 110 -2.46 0.40 17.28
CA THR A 110 -3.51 -0.48 16.75
C THR A 110 -3.04 -1.23 15.50
N ALA A 111 -3.77 -2.28 15.12
CA ALA A 111 -3.50 -3.03 13.90
C ALA A 111 -3.55 -2.12 12.64
N LEU A 112 -4.52 -1.19 12.57
CA LEU A 112 -4.61 -0.24 11.45
C LEU A 112 -3.40 0.72 11.41
N ARG A 113 -2.87 1.11 12.57
CA ARG A 113 -1.67 1.93 12.65
C ARG A 113 -0.43 1.18 12.14
N TRP A 114 -0.30 -0.11 12.47
CA TRP A 114 0.76 -0.97 11.94
C TRP A 114 0.64 -1.13 10.42
N ALA A 115 -0.53 -1.52 9.93
CA ALA A 115 -0.78 -1.68 8.49
C ALA A 115 -0.49 -0.39 7.71
N ALA A 116 -0.89 0.78 8.23
CA ALA A 116 -0.63 2.08 7.61
C ALA A 116 0.86 2.43 7.60
N GLY A 117 1.58 2.17 8.70
CA GLY A 117 3.00 2.48 8.84
C GLY A 117 3.92 1.60 7.98
N LEU A 118 3.50 0.38 7.72
CA LEU A 118 4.24 -0.59 6.91
C LEU A 118 3.76 -0.66 5.46
N GLY A 119 2.63 0.01 5.14
CA GLY A 119 2.09 0.06 3.78
C GLY A 119 1.33 -1.20 3.37
N HIS A 120 0.84 -1.98 4.34
CA HIS A 120 0.06 -3.20 4.10
C HIS A 120 -1.40 -2.88 3.74
N ALA A 121 -1.61 -2.39 2.52
CA ALA A 121 -2.90 -1.89 2.05
C ALA A 121 -4.02 -2.93 2.16
N ARG A 122 -3.73 -4.20 1.88
CA ARG A 122 -4.72 -5.27 1.96
C ARG A 122 -5.20 -5.51 3.40
N VAL A 123 -4.28 -5.48 4.36
CA VAL A 123 -4.63 -5.58 5.79
C VAL A 123 -5.44 -4.36 6.24
N ALA A 124 -5.02 -3.16 5.81
CA ALA A 124 -5.77 -1.94 6.12
C ALA A 124 -7.22 -2.01 5.57
N GLU A 125 -7.43 -2.51 4.34
CA GLU A 125 -8.77 -2.71 3.78
C GLU A 125 -9.60 -3.69 4.62
N VAL A 126 -9.01 -4.81 5.05
CA VAL A 126 -9.69 -5.81 5.89
C VAL A 126 -10.09 -5.20 7.23
N LEU A 127 -9.19 -4.50 7.90
CA LEU A 127 -9.46 -3.82 9.19
C LEU A 127 -10.58 -2.80 9.07
N LEU A 128 -10.51 -1.93 8.06
CA LEU A 128 -11.52 -0.90 7.79
C LEU A 128 -12.88 -1.49 7.44
N ALA A 129 -12.91 -2.59 6.68
CA ALA A 129 -14.15 -3.30 6.36
C ALA A 129 -14.82 -3.91 7.60
N HIS A 130 -14.04 -4.25 8.64
CA HIS A 130 -14.52 -4.74 9.92
C HIS A 130 -14.72 -3.65 10.98
N GLY A 131 -14.69 -2.38 10.56
CA GLY A 131 -15.09 -1.25 11.41
C GLY A 131 -13.96 -0.61 12.22
N ALA A 132 -12.69 -0.82 11.86
CA ALA A 132 -11.58 -0.05 12.43
C ALA A 132 -11.81 1.45 12.20
N ASP A 133 -11.57 2.28 13.23
CA ASP A 133 -11.70 3.73 13.12
C ASP A 133 -10.54 4.31 12.28
N PRO A 134 -10.81 4.85 11.07
CA PRO A 134 -9.77 5.38 10.20
C PRO A 134 -9.05 6.62 10.76
N ASP A 135 -9.64 7.26 11.78
CA ASP A 135 -9.09 8.48 12.40
C ASP A 135 -8.57 8.26 13.82
N LEU A 136 -8.56 7.02 14.34
CA LEU A 136 -8.05 6.72 15.67
C LEU A 136 -6.55 7.09 15.76
N PRO A 137 -6.17 8.10 16.58
CA PRO A 137 -4.80 8.54 16.63
C PRO A 137 -3.93 7.55 17.41
N GLY A 138 -2.71 7.34 16.95
CA GLY A 138 -1.70 6.60 17.70
C GLY A 138 -1.06 7.43 18.83
N PRO A 139 -0.05 6.88 19.52
CA PRO A 139 0.56 7.48 20.73
C PRO A 139 1.13 8.88 20.55
N ARG A 140 1.53 9.25 19.33
CA ARG A 140 2.02 10.60 19.00
C ARG A 140 0.94 11.54 18.47
N GLY A 141 -0.33 11.13 18.51
CA GLY A 141 -1.46 11.91 17.97
C GLY A 141 -1.58 11.85 16.44
N GLU A 142 -0.77 11.05 15.76
CA GLU A 142 -0.82 10.89 14.30
C GLU A 142 -1.91 9.87 13.92
N THR A 143 -2.77 10.25 12.97
CA THR A 143 -3.79 9.33 12.44
C THR A 143 -3.19 8.35 11.42
N PRO A 144 -3.86 7.22 11.15
CA PRO A 144 -3.42 6.26 10.12
C PRO A 144 -3.18 6.92 8.76
N LEU A 145 -4.00 7.91 8.36
CA LEU A 145 -3.86 8.62 7.09
C LEU A 145 -2.52 9.40 6.98
N VAL A 146 -2.12 10.08 8.06
CA VAL A 146 -0.83 10.82 8.10
C VAL A 146 0.34 9.85 7.98
N VAL A 147 0.23 8.72 8.67
CA VAL A 147 1.28 7.70 8.67
C VAL A 147 1.40 7.02 7.30
N ALA A 148 0.27 6.65 6.67
CA ALA A 148 0.25 6.09 5.32
C ALA A 148 0.79 7.09 4.27
N ALA A 149 0.50 8.38 4.44
CA ALA A 149 1.04 9.44 3.58
C ALA A 149 2.57 9.55 3.71
N ARG A 150 3.12 9.47 4.93
CA ARG A 150 4.56 9.44 5.17
C ARG A 150 5.21 8.18 4.58
N ARG A 151 4.56 7.04 4.72
CA ARG A 151 5.00 5.76 4.16
C ARG A 151 5.05 5.76 2.63
N GLY A 152 4.28 6.62 1.98
CA GLY A 152 4.15 6.67 0.53
C GLY A 152 3.24 5.60 -0.06
N SER A 153 2.39 4.97 0.76
CA SER A 153 1.45 3.93 0.36
C SER A 153 0.16 4.52 -0.21
N ALA A 154 0.12 4.75 -1.52
CA ALA A 154 -1.05 5.31 -2.19
C ALA A 154 -2.29 4.39 -2.07
N HIS A 155 -2.10 3.07 -2.05
CA HIS A 155 -3.20 2.11 -1.87
C HIS A 155 -3.80 2.18 -0.47
N THR A 156 -2.96 2.26 0.57
CA THR A 156 -3.46 2.43 1.95
C THR A 156 -4.18 3.76 2.12
N VAL A 157 -3.66 4.84 1.52
CA VAL A 157 -4.34 6.15 1.52
C VAL A 157 -5.70 6.07 0.84
N ARG A 158 -5.80 5.42 -0.34
CA ARG A 158 -7.10 5.22 -1.01
C ARG A 158 -8.09 4.43 -0.15
N ALA A 159 -7.61 3.38 0.52
CA ALA A 159 -8.46 2.61 1.45
C ALA A 159 -8.98 3.51 2.58
N LEU A 160 -8.11 4.23 3.27
CA LEU A 160 -8.47 5.14 4.35
C LEU A 160 -9.47 6.22 3.91
N LEU A 161 -9.26 6.85 2.74
CA LEU A 161 -10.18 7.83 2.18
C LEU A 161 -11.56 7.23 1.87
N ARG A 162 -11.60 6.03 1.28
CA ARG A 162 -12.85 5.30 0.99
C ARG A 162 -13.67 5.04 2.25
N TYR A 163 -13.02 4.80 3.37
CA TYR A 163 -13.64 4.57 4.68
C TYR A 163 -13.76 5.83 5.54
N GLY A 164 -13.56 7.02 4.95
CA GLY A 164 -13.92 8.29 5.54
C GLY A 164 -12.89 8.92 6.46
N ALA A 165 -11.60 8.62 6.30
CA ALA A 165 -10.53 9.31 7.02
C ALA A 165 -10.55 10.82 6.75
N ARG A 166 -10.41 11.65 7.81
CA ARG A 166 -10.63 13.11 7.79
C ARG A 166 -9.36 13.95 7.95
N SER A 167 -8.24 13.36 8.32
CA SER A 167 -6.98 14.08 8.57
C SER A 167 -6.27 14.49 7.26
N LEU A 168 -7.02 15.07 6.30
CA LEU A 168 -6.56 15.36 4.93
C LEU A 168 -5.40 16.35 4.87
N SER A 169 -5.54 17.51 5.53
CA SER A 169 -4.50 18.56 5.46
C SER A 169 -3.17 18.17 6.09
N PRO A 170 -3.12 17.53 7.27
CA PRO A 170 -1.88 16.99 7.81
C PRO A 170 -1.24 15.92 6.93
N ALA A 171 -2.05 15.01 6.35
CA ALA A 171 -1.56 13.98 5.44
C ALA A 171 -1.01 14.57 4.13
N LEU A 172 -1.69 15.60 3.57
CA LEU A 172 -1.19 16.33 2.40
C LEU A 172 0.15 17.01 2.70
N ALA A 173 0.28 17.69 3.84
CA ALA A 173 1.53 18.33 4.23
C ALA A 173 2.68 17.32 4.29
N GLU A 174 2.43 16.13 4.83
CA GLU A 174 3.42 15.07 4.90
C GLU A 174 3.79 14.52 3.52
N ALA A 175 2.81 14.25 2.65
CA ALA A 175 3.06 13.81 1.29
C ALA A 175 3.87 14.84 0.48
N VAL A 176 3.54 16.13 0.59
CA VAL A 176 4.26 17.22 -0.08
C VAL A 176 5.69 17.35 0.44
N ARG A 177 5.90 17.24 1.76
CA ARG A 177 7.24 17.22 2.35
C ARG A 177 8.10 16.11 1.72
N MET A 178 7.54 14.92 1.58
CA MET A 178 8.23 13.76 1.03
C MET A 178 8.52 13.86 -0.48
N LEU A 179 7.82 14.71 -1.24
CA LEU A 179 8.13 14.94 -2.67
C LEU A 179 9.54 15.52 -2.89
N SER A 180 10.11 16.22 -1.92
CA SER A 180 11.46 16.79 -1.99
C SER A 180 12.55 15.88 -1.46
N VAL A 181 12.18 14.73 -0.84
CA VAL A 181 13.11 13.79 -0.22
C VAL A 181 13.65 12.82 -1.26
N ASP A 182 14.95 12.60 -1.24
CA ASP A 182 15.56 11.46 -1.90
C ASP A 182 15.38 10.23 -0.99
N VAL A 183 14.42 9.38 -1.33
CA VAL A 183 14.03 8.21 -0.53
C VAL A 183 15.20 7.26 -0.31
N GLU A 184 16.04 7.04 -1.31
CA GLU A 184 17.19 6.14 -1.18
C GLU A 184 18.22 6.71 -0.19
N GLN A 185 18.50 8.01 -0.28
CA GLN A 185 19.43 8.67 0.63
C GLN A 185 18.88 8.70 2.06
N GLU A 186 17.59 9.00 2.24
CA GLU A 186 16.91 8.98 3.55
C GLU A 186 17.01 7.62 4.23
N LEU A 187 16.75 6.53 3.49
CA LEU A 187 16.88 5.17 4.02
C LEU A 187 18.32 4.82 4.38
N ARG A 188 19.29 5.23 3.56
CA ARG A 188 20.72 5.03 3.87
C ARG A 188 21.14 5.76 5.14
N ASP A 189 20.69 6.99 5.30
CA ASP A 189 21.06 7.81 6.46
C ASP A 189 20.40 7.29 7.74
N ALA A 190 19.12 6.87 7.68
CA ALA A 190 18.44 6.22 8.80
C ALA A 190 19.12 4.93 9.24
N LEU A 191 19.52 4.08 8.29
CA LEU A 191 20.27 2.85 8.61
C LEU A 191 21.66 3.14 9.18
N ARG A 192 22.36 4.18 8.68
CA ARG A 192 23.66 4.59 9.24
C ARG A 192 23.54 5.15 10.64
N GLU A 193 22.49 5.92 10.92
CA GLU A 193 22.22 6.42 12.27
C GLU A 193 21.99 5.28 13.26
N MET A 194 21.23 4.27 12.86
CA MET A 194 20.87 3.11 13.69
C MET A 194 22.04 2.15 13.93
N TYR A 195 22.84 1.87 12.89
CA TYR A 195 23.89 0.83 12.93
C TYR A 195 25.32 1.37 12.93
N GLY A 196 25.51 2.69 12.82
CA GLY A 196 26.80 3.37 12.87
C GLY A 196 27.66 3.14 11.63
N ALA A 197 28.96 3.56 11.75
CA ALA A 197 29.94 3.51 10.64
C ALA A 197 30.31 2.08 10.13
N LYS A 198 29.77 1.03 10.76
CA LYS A 198 29.97 -0.36 10.32
C LYS A 198 29.16 -0.73 9.09
N ALA A 199 28.27 0.15 8.64
CA ALA A 199 27.41 0.00 7.47
C ALA A 199 28.08 0.58 6.23
N GLN A 200 29.17 -0.02 5.75
CA GLN A 200 29.93 0.51 4.59
C GLN A 200 29.39 0.03 3.24
N GLU A 201 28.78 -1.15 3.19
CA GLU A 201 28.21 -1.72 1.98
C GLU A 201 26.71 -1.71 2.06
N SER A 202 26.05 -1.30 0.99
CA SER A 202 24.60 -1.34 0.89
C SER A 202 24.13 -1.73 -0.51
N ALA A 203 23.09 -2.55 -0.57
CA ALA A 203 22.37 -2.86 -1.79
C ALA A 203 21.04 -2.06 -1.82
N VAL A 204 20.58 -1.74 -3.03
CA VAL A 204 19.32 -1.04 -3.24
C VAL A 204 18.46 -1.81 -4.22
N TYR A 205 17.24 -2.08 -3.82
CA TYR A 205 16.25 -2.78 -4.64
C TYR A 205 15.06 -1.85 -4.90
N ARG A 206 14.44 -2.01 -6.07
CA ARG A 206 13.17 -1.36 -6.41
C ARG A 206 12.22 -2.40 -6.93
N GLU A 207 11.09 -2.53 -6.25
CA GLU A 207 10.04 -3.45 -6.63
C GLU A 207 8.77 -2.66 -6.95
N THR A 208 8.05 -3.06 -8.00
CA THR A 208 6.76 -2.48 -8.35
C THR A 208 5.69 -3.55 -8.24
N VAL A 209 4.74 -3.34 -7.33
CA VAL A 209 3.60 -4.21 -7.11
C VAL A 209 2.32 -3.37 -7.23
N ASP A 210 1.42 -3.76 -8.13
CA ASP A 210 0.12 -3.10 -8.38
C ASP A 210 0.22 -1.58 -8.62
N GLY A 211 1.33 -1.11 -9.19
CA GLY A 211 1.57 0.31 -9.45
C GLY A 211 2.27 1.06 -8.31
N GLY A 212 2.37 0.47 -7.13
CA GLY A 212 3.17 0.98 -6.02
C GLY A 212 4.65 0.60 -6.18
N VAL A 213 5.54 1.58 -6.03
CA VAL A 213 6.99 1.34 -6.08
C VAL A 213 7.55 1.40 -4.67
N THR A 214 8.20 0.31 -4.25
CA THR A 214 8.93 0.21 -2.98
C THR A 214 10.43 0.29 -3.25
N VAL A 215 11.13 1.13 -2.52
CA VAL A 215 12.59 1.22 -2.48
C VAL A 215 13.06 0.57 -1.20
N THR A 216 13.92 -0.44 -1.29
CA THR A 216 14.53 -1.13 -0.15
C THR A 216 16.02 -0.87 -0.16
N VAL A 217 16.56 -0.49 0.97
CA VAL A 217 18.02 -0.41 1.21
C VAL A 217 18.39 -1.47 2.23
N GLU A 218 19.35 -2.32 1.86
CA GLU A 218 19.91 -3.34 2.74
C GLU A 218 21.34 -2.99 3.09
N LEU A 219 21.71 -3.15 4.35
CA LEU A 219 23.09 -3.12 4.78
C LEU A 219 23.70 -4.52 4.71
N LEU A 220 24.87 -4.61 4.12
CA LEU A 220 25.58 -5.87 3.95
C LEU A 220 26.75 -5.95 4.94
N ARG A 221 27.00 -7.16 5.44
CA ARG A 221 28.20 -7.54 6.19
C ARG A 221 28.77 -8.80 5.56
N ASP A 222 30.00 -8.72 5.10
CA ASP A 222 30.67 -9.83 4.38
C ASP A 222 29.86 -10.33 3.16
N GLY A 223 29.13 -9.41 2.50
CA GLY A 223 28.27 -9.69 1.35
C GLY A 223 26.86 -10.19 1.68
N GLU A 224 26.52 -10.42 2.96
CA GLU A 224 25.21 -10.89 3.41
C GLU A 224 24.40 -9.77 4.06
N PRO A 225 23.08 -9.68 3.78
CA PRO A 225 22.22 -8.68 4.38
C PRO A 225 22.04 -8.94 5.89
N PHE A 226 22.15 -7.90 6.71
CA PHE A 226 21.93 -7.99 8.16
C PHE A 226 20.93 -6.97 8.69
N ALA A 227 20.60 -5.94 7.94
CA ALA A 227 19.58 -4.96 8.28
C ALA A 227 19.01 -4.36 6.99
N SER A 228 17.73 -4.04 7.00
CA SER A 228 17.06 -3.41 5.86
C SER A 228 16.04 -2.38 6.33
N GLN A 229 15.80 -1.38 5.47
CA GLN A 229 14.66 -0.48 5.56
C GLN A 229 14.08 -0.26 4.18
N ASP A 230 12.77 -0.02 4.12
CA ASP A 230 12.09 0.25 2.88
C ASP A 230 11.09 1.39 3.01
N LEU A 231 10.76 2.01 1.89
CA LEU A 231 9.76 3.06 1.78
C LEU A 231 9.08 2.99 0.41
N GLN A 232 7.78 3.25 0.38
CA GLN A 232 7.05 3.36 -0.87
C GLN A 232 7.15 4.79 -1.43
N THR A 233 7.08 4.93 -2.75
CA THR A 233 7.33 6.23 -3.43
C THR A 233 6.07 6.86 -4.02
N GLY A 234 4.90 6.48 -3.54
CA GLY A 234 3.61 6.97 -4.03
C GLY A 234 3.22 8.38 -3.58
N HIS A 235 4.14 9.17 -3.04
CA HIS A 235 3.85 10.51 -2.47
C HIS A 235 3.22 11.47 -3.47
N GLY A 236 3.59 11.40 -4.77
CA GLY A 236 2.97 12.19 -5.83
C GLY A 236 1.50 11.85 -6.06
N ALA A 237 1.17 10.56 -6.05
CA ALA A 237 -0.20 10.08 -6.13
C ALA A 237 -1.01 10.50 -4.90
N ILE A 238 -0.43 10.36 -3.71
CA ILE A 238 -1.06 10.73 -2.44
C ILE A 238 -1.37 12.22 -2.41
N ALA A 239 -0.40 13.08 -2.74
CA ALA A 239 -0.62 14.52 -2.81
C ALA A 239 -1.77 14.86 -3.76
N THR A 240 -1.79 14.24 -4.94
CA THR A 240 -2.84 14.47 -5.95
C THR A 240 -4.23 14.01 -5.47
N LEU A 241 -4.32 12.85 -4.80
CA LEU A 241 -5.56 12.34 -4.21
C LEU A 241 -6.09 13.29 -3.13
N LEU A 242 -5.24 13.67 -2.18
CA LEU A 242 -5.61 14.54 -1.06
C LEU A 242 -5.95 15.96 -1.50
N GLU A 243 -5.27 16.51 -2.50
CA GLU A 243 -5.64 17.77 -3.14
C GLU A 243 -7.05 17.69 -3.75
N GLY A 244 -7.38 16.57 -4.43
CA GLY A 244 -8.71 16.33 -4.97
C GLY A 244 -9.79 16.32 -3.90
N GLU A 245 -9.58 15.62 -2.79
CA GLU A 245 -10.50 15.59 -1.63
C GLU A 245 -10.67 16.96 -0.97
N LEU A 246 -9.62 17.79 -0.96
CA LEU A 246 -9.65 19.15 -0.41
C LEU A 246 -10.18 20.20 -1.41
N GLY A 247 -10.49 19.82 -2.65
CA GLY A 247 -10.91 20.73 -3.70
C GLY A 247 -9.77 21.66 -4.20
N VAL A 248 -8.52 21.30 -3.95
CA VAL A 248 -7.34 22.00 -4.43
C VAL A 248 -7.03 21.56 -5.85
N ARG A 249 -6.88 22.52 -6.76
CA ARG A 249 -6.56 22.24 -8.17
C ARG A 249 -5.06 22.49 -8.42
N ALA A 250 -4.26 21.42 -8.41
CA ALA A 250 -2.87 21.49 -8.85
C ALA A 250 -2.78 21.83 -10.36
N SER A 251 -1.73 22.51 -10.82
CA SER A 251 -1.53 22.79 -12.24
C SER A 251 -1.26 21.51 -13.06
N PHE A 252 -1.38 21.60 -14.39
CA PHE A 252 -0.96 20.50 -15.28
C PHE A 252 0.52 20.14 -15.05
N GLU A 253 1.38 21.16 -14.98
CA GLU A 253 2.83 20.97 -14.82
C GLU A 253 3.20 20.30 -13.50
N GLU A 254 2.52 20.62 -12.39
CA GLU A 254 2.74 19.97 -11.09
C GLU A 254 2.38 18.49 -11.15
N LEU A 255 1.20 18.16 -11.69
CA LEU A 255 0.75 16.76 -11.82
C LEU A 255 1.66 15.96 -12.75
N ALA A 256 2.03 16.52 -13.88
CA ALA A 256 2.92 15.93 -14.84
C ALA A 256 4.34 15.71 -14.27
N HIS A 257 4.85 16.67 -13.50
CA HIS A 257 6.13 16.52 -12.79
C HIS A 257 6.12 15.37 -11.77
N ARG A 258 5.04 15.25 -10.98
CA ARG A 258 4.86 14.14 -10.03
C ARG A 258 4.85 12.80 -10.74
N ALA A 259 4.16 12.71 -11.89
CA ALA A 259 4.07 11.52 -12.71
C ALA A 259 5.45 11.08 -13.24
N VAL A 260 6.17 11.99 -13.89
CA VAL A 260 7.46 11.68 -14.54
C VAL A 260 8.54 11.34 -13.51
N ARG A 261 8.63 12.07 -12.40
CA ARG A 261 9.57 11.76 -11.31
C ARG A 261 9.28 10.43 -10.61
N GLY A 262 8.03 10.01 -10.61
CA GLY A 262 7.58 8.82 -9.91
C GLY A 262 7.83 7.49 -10.59
N GLY A 263 8.43 7.46 -11.79
CA GLY A 263 8.84 6.22 -12.47
C GLY A 263 8.21 5.95 -13.83
N GLY A 264 7.26 6.76 -14.32
CA GLY A 264 6.68 6.67 -15.66
C GLY A 264 5.37 5.88 -15.78
N PRO A 265 5.01 5.40 -16.98
CA PRO A 265 3.73 4.75 -17.24
C PRO A 265 3.50 3.50 -16.37
N GLY A 266 2.28 3.36 -15.83
CA GLY A 266 1.87 2.19 -15.07
C GLY A 266 2.08 2.29 -13.56
N VAL A 267 2.85 3.28 -13.06
CA VAL A 267 2.98 3.50 -11.61
C VAL A 267 1.89 4.43 -11.08
N ASP A 268 1.63 4.35 -9.77
CA ASP A 268 0.58 5.13 -9.09
C ASP A 268 0.65 6.63 -9.36
N ASN A 269 1.85 7.22 -9.26
CA ASN A 269 2.03 8.66 -9.50
C ASN A 269 1.54 9.09 -10.89
N TRP A 270 1.82 8.25 -11.90
CA TRP A 270 1.38 8.49 -13.27
C TRP A 270 -0.12 8.31 -13.45
N LEU A 271 -0.65 7.19 -12.96
CA LEU A 271 -2.05 6.83 -13.14
C LEU A 271 -2.99 7.82 -12.46
N VAL A 272 -2.63 8.27 -11.25
CA VAL A 272 -3.43 9.25 -10.48
C VAL A 272 -3.37 10.62 -11.13
N ALA A 273 -2.20 11.06 -11.59
CA ALA A 273 -2.06 12.35 -12.27
C ALA A 273 -2.86 12.40 -13.59
N VAL A 274 -2.77 11.35 -14.43
CA VAL A 274 -3.59 11.23 -15.65
C VAL A 274 -5.08 11.22 -15.32
N GLY A 275 -5.49 10.50 -14.24
CA GLY A 275 -6.87 10.46 -13.79
C GLY A 275 -7.40 11.83 -13.35
N ALA A 276 -6.61 12.58 -12.59
CA ALA A 276 -6.97 13.93 -12.15
C ALA A 276 -7.12 14.91 -13.33
N LEU A 277 -6.26 14.80 -14.35
CA LEU A 277 -6.33 15.62 -15.55
C LEU A 277 -7.48 15.22 -16.46
N TRP A 278 -7.77 13.93 -16.59
CA TRP A 278 -8.93 13.43 -17.34
C TRP A 278 -10.24 14.04 -16.86
N LEU A 279 -10.46 14.07 -15.55
CA LEU A 279 -11.68 14.61 -14.94
C LEU A 279 -11.89 16.11 -15.21
N ARG A 280 -10.84 16.86 -15.57
CA ARG A 280 -10.96 18.28 -15.90
C ARG A 280 -11.71 18.50 -17.21
N GLY A 281 -11.39 17.75 -18.25
CA GLY A 281 -12.03 17.81 -19.54
C GLY A 281 -12.01 19.20 -20.21
N ASP A 282 -11.02 20.05 -19.88
CA ASP A 282 -10.97 21.44 -20.30
C ASP A 282 -9.92 21.70 -21.39
N GLU A 283 -10.06 22.85 -22.05
CA GLU A 283 -9.19 23.27 -23.15
C GLU A 283 -7.74 23.54 -22.68
N GLU A 284 -7.56 24.07 -21.49
CA GLU A 284 -6.24 24.32 -20.91
C GLU A 284 -5.43 23.01 -20.81
N THR A 285 -6.06 21.97 -20.26
CA THR A 285 -5.45 20.63 -20.14
C THR A 285 -5.15 20.03 -21.52
N PHE A 286 -6.05 20.22 -22.52
CA PHE A 286 -5.80 19.76 -23.90
C PHE A 286 -4.56 20.43 -24.51
N GLN A 287 -4.43 21.76 -24.38
CA GLN A 287 -3.30 22.51 -24.93
C GLN A 287 -1.98 22.09 -24.26
N ALA A 288 -1.97 21.97 -22.93
CA ALA A 288 -0.79 21.55 -22.17
C ALA A 288 -0.38 20.11 -22.54
N ALA A 289 -1.31 19.18 -22.60
CA ALA A 289 -1.04 17.79 -22.98
C ALA A 289 -0.52 17.71 -24.44
N SER A 290 -1.10 18.48 -25.35
CA SER A 290 -0.64 18.56 -26.75
C SER A 290 0.78 19.13 -26.86
N ALA A 291 1.11 20.15 -26.09
CA ALA A 291 2.47 20.69 -26.03
C ALA A 291 3.48 19.66 -25.52
N TRP A 292 3.08 18.86 -24.53
CA TRP A 292 3.93 17.80 -23.99
C TRP A 292 4.17 16.66 -24.99
N THR A 293 3.23 16.32 -25.89
CA THR A 293 3.48 15.35 -26.97
C THR A 293 4.53 15.82 -27.98
N ALA A 294 4.81 17.10 -28.07
CA ALA A 294 5.84 17.68 -28.92
C ALA A 294 7.19 17.92 -28.19
N SER A 295 7.32 17.50 -26.93
CA SER A 295 8.58 17.62 -26.15
C SER A 295 9.69 16.75 -26.73
N GLU A 296 10.94 17.07 -26.44
CA GLU A 296 12.10 16.20 -26.73
C GLU A 296 12.22 15.04 -25.75
N ASP A 297 11.59 15.13 -24.56
CA ASP A 297 11.61 14.11 -23.52
C ASP A 297 10.55 13.01 -23.78
N PRO A 298 10.96 11.75 -23.98
CA PRO A 298 10.03 10.65 -24.26
C PRO A 298 8.98 10.41 -23.18
N LEU A 299 9.31 10.65 -21.89
CA LEU A 299 8.33 10.49 -20.80
C LEU A 299 7.29 11.58 -20.82
N ARG A 300 7.67 12.82 -21.16
CA ARG A 300 6.72 13.92 -21.36
C ARG A 300 5.80 13.64 -22.55
N GLN A 301 6.34 13.17 -23.66
CA GLN A 301 5.53 12.76 -24.82
C GLN A 301 4.49 11.69 -24.44
N ALA A 302 4.92 10.66 -23.72
CA ALA A 302 4.05 9.57 -23.29
C ALA A 302 2.96 10.06 -22.32
N PHE A 303 3.31 10.96 -21.39
CA PHE A 303 2.34 11.53 -20.45
C PHE A 303 1.27 12.35 -21.20
N GLY A 304 1.69 13.23 -22.11
CA GLY A 304 0.77 14.00 -22.95
C GLY A 304 -0.18 13.09 -23.75
N ALA A 305 0.35 11.98 -24.30
CA ALA A 305 -0.46 10.99 -25.04
C ALA A 305 -1.48 10.28 -24.12
N ASP A 306 -1.07 9.84 -22.93
CA ASP A 306 -1.99 9.17 -21.99
C ASP A 306 -3.09 10.12 -21.50
N VAL A 307 -2.79 11.40 -21.28
CA VAL A 307 -3.80 12.42 -20.95
C VAL A 307 -4.75 12.63 -22.14
N LEU A 308 -4.22 12.91 -23.33
CA LEU A 308 -5.05 13.11 -24.53
C LEU A 308 -5.97 11.91 -24.82
N GLY A 309 -5.48 10.69 -24.56
CA GLY A 309 -6.23 9.45 -24.77
C GLY A 309 -7.44 9.25 -23.86
N ARG A 310 -7.67 10.13 -22.89
CA ARG A 310 -8.79 10.05 -21.92
C ARG A 310 -9.52 11.37 -21.70
N LEU A 311 -8.93 12.49 -22.10
CA LEU A 311 -9.39 13.82 -21.73
C LEU A 311 -10.85 14.08 -22.14
N GLY A 312 -11.67 14.36 -21.13
CA GLY A 312 -13.06 14.73 -21.30
C GLY A 312 -13.97 13.59 -21.76
N PHE A 313 -13.54 12.32 -21.71
CA PHE A 313 -14.40 11.18 -22.01
C PHE A 313 -15.49 11.06 -20.94
N HIS A 314 -16.73 11.25 -21.35
CA HIS A 314 -17.89 11.16 -20.48
C HIS A 314 -19.10 10.66 -21.30
N ASP A 315 -19.83 9.67 -20.79
CA ASP A 315 -21.05 9.12 -21.38
C ASP A 315 -20.97 8.80 -22.89
N GLY A 316 -19.79 8.31 -23.34
CA GLY A 316 -19.54 7.99 -24.76
C GLY A 316 -19.09 9.19 -25.59
N GLU A 317 -19.12 10.40 -25.06
CA GLU A 317 -18.61 11.58 -25.74
C GLU A 317 -17.08 11.65 -25.66
N LYS A 318 -16.45 12.11 -26.73
CA LYS A 318 -15.00 12.27 -26.89
C LYS A 318 -14.70 13.66 -27.48
N PRO A 319 -14.89 14.74 -26.72
CA PRO A 319 -14.94 16.12 -27.25
C PRO A 319 -13.64 16.55 -27.94
N PHE A 320 -12.51 15.96 -27.58
CA PHE A 320 -11.21 16.30 -28.17
C PHE A 320 -10.76 15.35 -29.29
N ALA A 321 -11.55 14.32 -29.65
CA ALA A 321 -11.18 13.28 -30.62
C ALA A 321 -10.63 13.81 -31.96
N VAL A 322 -11.34 14.76 -32.56
CA VAL A 322 -10.95 15.34 -33.85
C VAL A 322 -9.56 15.94 -33.85
N ARG A 323 -9.16 16.53 -32.74
CA ARG A 323 -7.84 17.18 -32.55
C ARG A 323 -6.77 16.27 -31.97
N ALA A 324 -7.13 15.39 -31.05
CA ALA A 324 -6.21 14.47 -30.38
C ALA A 324 -5.73 13.32 -31.30
N VAL A 325 -6.66 12.72 -32.10
CA VAL A 325 -6.33 11.54 -32.92
C VAL A 325 -5.20 11.82 -33.92
N PRO A 326 -5.15 12.94 -34.65
CA PRO A 326 -4.02 13.24 -35.56
C PRO A 326 -2.68 13.30 -34.81
N VAL A 327 -2.62 13.97 -33.65
CA VAL A 327 -1.42 14.09 -32.81
C VAL A 327 -0.94 12.73 -32.34
N LEU A 328 -1.86 11.90 -31.83
CA LEU A 328 -1.55 10.54 -31.37
C LEU A 328 -1.09 9.62 -32.50
N ARG A 329 -1.66 9.75 -33.71
CA ARG A 329 -1.21 8.98 -34.90
C ARG A 329 0.21 9.34 -35.33
N GLU A 330 0.59 10.60 -35.23
CA GLU A 330 1.96 11.05 -35.50
C GLU A 330 2.92 10.47 -34.45
N LEU A 331 2.58 10.59 -33.18
CA LEU A 331 3.40 10.09 -32.08
C LEU A 331 3.54 8.56 -32.10
N ALA A 332 2.51 7.82 -32.52
CA ALA A 332 2.55 6.36 -32.65
C ALA A 332 3.55 5.88 -33.73
N ARG A 333 3.99 6.77 -34.64
CA ARG A 333 5.01 6.50 -35.66
C ARG A 333 6.40 6.96 -35.23
N SER A 334 6.52 7.54 -34.04
CA SER A 334 7.82 8.01 -33.53
C SER A 334 8.77 6.83 -33.31
N GLY A 335 10.06 7.10 -33.41
CA GLY A 335 11.12 6.09 -33.18
C GLY A 335 11.32 5.75 -31.69
N TYR A 336 10.56 6.35 -30.78
CA TYR A 336 10.70 6.15 -29.32
C TYR A 336 9.63 5.18 -28.82
N PRO A 337 10.01 4.01 -28.23
CA PRO A 337 9.05 2.98 -27.84
C PRO A 337 7.98 3.47 -26.86
N VAL A 338 8.39 4.13 -25.78
CA VAL A 338 7.49 4.54 -24.68
C VAL A 338 6.39 5.50 -25.15
N PRO A 339 6.69 6.61 -25.88
CA PRO A 339 5.65 7.46 -26.44
C PRO A 339 4.77 6.77 -27.49
N ALA A 340 5.36 5.94 -28.35
CA ALA A 340 4.61 5.22 -29.39
C ALA A 340 3.59 4.25 -28.77
N GLU A 341 3.98 3.49 -27.75
CA GLU A 341 3.08 2.61 -27.02
C GLU A 341 1.97 3.37 -26.30
N ALA A 342 2.30 4.51 -25.66
CA ALA A 342 1.31 5.37 -25.04
C ALA A 342 0.29 5.89 -26.04
N ALA A 343 0.76 6.35 -27.20
CA ALA A 343 -0.09 6.83 -28.29
C ALA A 343 -0.99 5.73 -28.87
N VAL A 344 -0.46 4.50 -29.04
CA VAL A 344 -1.25 3.35 -29.52
C VAL A 344 -2.34 2.99 -28.50
N ARG A 345 -2.01 2.93 -27.19
CA ARG A 345 -3.00 2.72 -26.13
C ARG A 345 -4.08 3.81 -26.11
N ALA A 346 -3.67 5.06 -26.31
CA ALA A 346 -4.58 6.19 -26.37
C ALA A 346 -5.53 6.08 -27.58
N LEU A 347 -5.01 5.74 -28.76
CA LEU A 347 -5.81 5.54 -29.98
C LEU A 347 -6.83 4.41 -29.82
N GLY A 348 -6.44 3.27 -29.22
CA GLY A 348 -7.38 2.17 -28.95
C GLY A 348 -8.62 2.61 -28.20
N ARG A 349 -8.49 3.53 -27.24
CA ARG A 349 -9.65 4.08 -26.50
C ARG A 349 -10.58 4.95 -27.37
N TYR A 350 -10.08 5.49 -28.47
CA TYR A 350 -10.91 6.20 -29.45
C TYR A 350 -11.65 5.25 -30.42
N ASP A 351 -11.06 4.07 -30.71
CA ASP A 351 -11.65 3.07 -31.63
C ASP A 351 -12.74 2.23 -30.96
N ASP A 352 -12.67 2.01 -29.63
CA ASP A 352 -13.67 1.25 -28.86
C ASP A 352 -15.03 1.96 -28.67
N ALA A 353 -15.24 3.15 -29.24
CA ALA A 353 -16.58 3.76 -29.27
C ALA A 353 -17.40 3.24 -30.45
N PRO A 354 -18.70 2.90 -30.27
CA PRO A 354 -19.57 2.62 -31.37
C PRO A 354 -19.55 3.83 -32.32
N VAL A 355 -19.09 3.61 -33.54
CA VAL A 355 -19.26 4.57 -34.63
C VAL A 355 -20.76 4.67 -34.82
N ASP A 356 -21.35 5.75 -34.31
CA ASP A 356 -22.72 6.08 -34.63
C ASP A 356 -22.74 6.39 -36.12
N ALA A 357 -23.02 5.32 -36.88
CA ALA A 357 -23.33 5.39 -38.30
C ALA A 357 -24.73 6.00 -38.43
N ARG A 358 -24.85 7.31 -38.25
CA ARG A 358 -26.00 8.10 -38.71
C ARG A 358 -25.64 9.58 -38.71
N ARG A 359 -25.29 10.11 -39.88
CA ARG A 359 -26.04 11.21 -40.49
C ARG A 359 -25.43 11.52 -41.84
N ASP A 360 -26.28 11.17 -42.82
CA ASP A 360 -26.28 11.78 -44.13
C ASP A 360 -26.45 13.30 -44.04
#